data_9fc503defd38ad383cf6f002309b80c9
#
_entry.id   9fc503defd38ad383cf6f002309b80c9
#
_cell.length_a   1.000
_cell.length_b   1.000
_cell.length_c   1.000
_cell.angle_alpha   90.00
_cell.angle_beta   90.00
_cell.angle_gamma   90.00
#
_symmetry.space_group_name_H-M   'P 1'
#
loop_
_entity.id
_entity.type
_entity.pdbx_description
1 polymer ?
#
loop_
_entity_poly.entity_id
_entity_poly.type
_entity_poly.pdbx_seq_one_letter_code
_entity_poly.pdbx_strand_id
1 'polypeptide(L)'
;LYVDPKTEHTVSDSKHMDFYRKQLRIALRNCGFIDPENIEEYIARKGYFALADCLLNKQPLDVIDIIKRSGLRGRGGGGFPTGLKWEFAHKQKSDIKYVVCNADEGDPGAFMDRSIMEGDPHSIVEAMCVCGYSIGSSKGLVYIRAEYPLAINRLRIAINQARQYGLLGDHILGTEFSF
;
A
#
# COMPACT_ATOMS: atom_id res chain seq x y z
N LEU A 1 4.65 -11.92 -27.14
CA LEU A 1 5.08 -13.20 -26.52
C LEU A 1 6.59 -13.17 -26.32
N TYR A 2 7.03 -13.58 -25.14
CA TYR A 2 8.45 -13.67 -24.83
C TYR A 2 9.04 -14.95 -25.45
N VAL A 3 10.16 -14.83 -26.14
CA VAL A 3 10.94 -15.99 -26.62
C VAL A 3 12.14 -16.14 -25.72
N ASP A 4 12.31 -17.30 -25.09
CA ASP A 4 13.44 -17.59 -24.25
C ASP A 4 14.71 -17.66 -25.13
N PRO A 5 15.69 -16.79 -24.91
CA PRO A 5 16.89 -16.73 -25.75
C PRO A 5 17.79 -17.98 -25.66
N LYS A 6 17.59 -18.84 -24.65
CA LYS A 6 18.37 -20.07 -24.46
C LYS A 6 17.71 -21.30 -25.12
N THR A 7 16.39 -21.33 -25.11
CA THR A 7 15.64 -22.51 -25.59
C THR A 7 14.91 -22.24 -26.90
N GLU A 8 14.83 -20.97 -27.34
CA GLU A 8 14.09 -20.48 -28.51
C GLU A 8 12.57 -20.80 -28.46
N HIS A 9 12.08 -21.27 -27.29
CA HIS A 9 10.65 -21.54 -27.11
C HIS A 9 9.88 -20.27 -26.71
N THR A 10 8.69 -20.16 -27.26
CA THR A 10 7.73 -19.11 -26.88
C THR A 10 7.16 -19.40 -25.50
N VAL A 11 7.29 -18.45 -24.58
CA VAL A 11 6.75 -18.52 -23.23
C VAL A 11 5.50 -17.66 -23.15
N SER A 12 4.37 -18.29 -22.88
CA SER A 12 3.04 -17.62 -22.81
C SER A 12 2.69 -17.12 -21.42
N ASP A 13 3.32 -17.66 -20.36
CA ASP A 13 3.08 -17.27 -18.96
C ASP A 13 4.38 -16.76 -18.31
N SER A 14 4.32 -15.58 -17.71
CA SER A 14 5.46 -14.97 -17.00
C SER A 14 6.04 -15.87 -15.92
N LYS A 15 5.24 -16.76 -15.30
CA LYS A 15 5.72 -17.73 -14.30
C LYS A 15 6.77 -18.69 -14.84
N HIS A 16 6.79 -18.91 -16.14
CA HIS A 16 7.77 -19.78 -16.80
C HIS A 16 9.01 -19.03 -17.29
N MET A 17 9.03 -17.71 -17.19
CA MET A 17 10.23 -16.93 -17.49
C MET A 17 11.22 -17.02 -16.31
N ASP A 18 12.47 -17.33 -16.59
CA ASP A 18 13.52 -17.47 -15.56
C ASP A 18 13.66 -16.25 -14.66
N PHE A 19 13.48 -15.05 -15.23
CA PHE A 19 13.52 -13.80 -14.48
C PHE A 19 12.44 -13.73 -13.42
N TYR A 20 11.18 -14.05 -13.75
CA TYR A 20 10.05 -13.97 -12.82
C TYR A 20 9.97 -15.18 -11.89
N ARG A 21 10.31 -16.37 -12.37
CA ARG A 21 10.25 -17.61 -11.58
C ARG A 21 11.14 -17.57 -10.34
N LYS A 22 12.24 -16.82 -10.39
CA LYS A 22 13.21 -16.68 -9.28
C LYS A 22 12.84 -15.56 -8.30
N GLN A 23 11.76 -14.81 -8.54
CA GLN A 23 11.35 -13.68 -7.69
C GLN A 23 10.25 -14.09 -6.71
N LEU A 24 10.41 -13.69 -5.46
CA LEU A 24 9.34 -13.65 -4.47
C LEU A 24 8.82 -12.20 -4.42
N ARG A 25 7.65 -11.96 -5.05
CA ARG A 25 7.04 -10.64 -5.04
C ARG A 25 6.23 -10.44 -3.77
N ILE A 26 6.63 -9.48 -2.95
CA ILE A 26 5.92 -9.08 -1.73
C ILE A 26 5.14 -7.79 -2.00
N ALA A 27 5.82 -6.69 -2.31
CA ALA A 27 5.18 -5.40 -2.59
C ALA A 27 4.36 -5.42 -3.88
N LEU A 28 4.81 -6.16 -4.90
CA LEU A 28 4.14 -6.28 -6.20
C LEU A 28 3.30 -7.57 -6.32
N ARG A 29 2.87 -8.16 -5.20
CA ARG A 29 2.18 -9.47 -5.21
C ARG A 29 0.90 -9.50 -6.04
N ASN A 30 0.19 -8.39 -6.11
CA ASN A 30 -1.06 -8.26 -6.86
C ASN A 30 -0.89 -7.71 -8.27
N CYS A 31 0.25 -7.03 -8.55
CA CYS A 31 0.48 -6.38 -9.83
C CYS A 31 0.47 -7.39 -11.00
N GLY A 32 -0.44 -7.17 -11.96
CA GLY A 32 -0.66 -8.06 -13.10
C GLY A 32 -1.57 -9.27 -12.81
N PHE A 33 -2.14 -9.37 -11.60
CA PHE A 33 -3.06 -10.45 -11.20
C PHE A 33 -4.45 -9.96 -10.82
N ILE A 34 -4.59 -8.66 -10.52
CA ILE A 34 -5.88 -8.01 -10.25
C ILE A 34 -6.09 -6.88 -11.24
N ASP A 35 -7.34 -6.51 -11.46
CA ASP A 35 -7.70 -5.24 -12.05
C ASP A 35 -7.53 -4.14 -10.97
N PRO A 36 -6.55 -3.21 -11.12
CA PRO A 36 -6.31 -2.17 -10.13
C PRO A 36 -7.45 -1.14 -10.01
N GLU A 37 -8.41 -1.17 -10.93
CA GLU A 37 -9.59 -0.31 -10.93
C GLU A 37 -10.83 -1.03 -10.36
N ASN A 38 -10.66 -2.24 -9.79
CA ASN A 38 -11.71 -3.04 -9.19
C ASN A 38 -11.37 -3.43 -7.75
N ILE A 39 -12.04 -2.77 -6.79
CA ILE A 39 -11.85 -3.04 -5.35
C ILE A 39 -12.21 -4.47 -4.95
N GLU A 40 -13.18 -5.10 -5.62
CA GLU A 40 -13.62 -6.45 -5.27
C GLU A 40 -12.52 -7.49 -5.52
N GLU A 41 -11.72 -7.31 -6.56
CA GLU A 41 -10.57 -8.17 -6.81
C GLU A 41 -9.47 -8.00 -5.74
N TYR A 42 -9.27 -6.79 -5.24
CA TYR A 42 -8.37 -6.55 -4.12
C TYR A 42 -8.89 -7.20 -2.83
N ILE A 43 -10.18 -7.06 -2.52
CA ILE A 43 -10.83 -7.69 -1.36
C ILE A 43 -10.76 -9.21 -1.47
N ALA A 44 -11.03 -9.80 -2.66
CA ALA A 44 -10.93 -11.23 -2.88
C ALA A 44 -9.52 -11.80 -2.60
N ARG A 45 -8.49 -10.96 -2.68
CA ARG A 45 -7.12 -11.28 -2.27
C ARG A 45 -6.76 -10.87 -0.84
N LYS A 46 -7.77 -10.77 0.02
CA LYS A 46 -7.68 -10.36 1.43
C LYS A 46 -7.24 -8.89 1.62
N GLY A 47 -7.48 -8.04 0.64
CA GLY A 47 -7.33 -6.61 0.80
C GLY A 47 -8.32 -6.06 1.83
N TYR A 48 -7.92 -5.06 2.59
CA TYR A 48 -8.62 -4.46 3.72
C TYR A 48 -8.87 -5.38 4.94
N PHE A 49 -8.46 -6.66 4.88
CA PHE A 49 -8.56 -7.56 6.03
C PHE A 49 -7.59 -7.17 7.15
N ALA A 50 -6.42 -6.64 6.79
CA ALA A 50 -5.48 -6.14 7.80
C ALA A 50 -6.02 -4.89 8.50
N LEU A 51 -6.65 -3.98 7.75
CA LEU A 51 -7.34 -2.82 8.34
C LEU A 51 -8.47 -3.26 9.27
N ALA A 52 -9.32 -4.19 8.82
CA ALA A 52 -10.42 -4.71 9.63
C ALA A 52 -9.91 -5.36 10.93
N ASP A 53 -8.87 -6.19 10.85
CA ASP A 53 -8.26 -6.81 12.03
C ASP A 53 -7.64 -5.78 12.99
N CYS A 54 -7.04 -4.70 12.46
CA CYS A 54 -6.55 -3.61 13.28
C CYS A 54 -7.68 -2.88 14.02
N LEU A 55 -8.75 -2.53 13.31
CA LEU A 55 -9.82 -1.73 13.88
C LEU A 55 -10.72 -2.52 14.86
N LEU A 56 -10.95 -3.80 14.60
CA LEU A 56 -11.88 -4.61 15.37
C LEU A 56 -11.23 -5.39 16.52
N ASN A 57 -9.93 -5.72 16.40
CA ASN A 57 -9.28 -6.67 17.29
C ASN A 57 -8.01 -6.15 17.98
N LYS A 58 -7.54 -4.95 17.66
CA LYS A 58 -6.26 -4.45 18.19
C LYS A 58 -6.36 -3.01 18.65
N GLN A 59 -5.52 -2.65 19.61
CA GLN A 59 -5.28 -1.25 19.96
C GLN A 59 -4.16 -0.66 19.08
N PRO A 60 -4.09 0.67 18.90
CA PRO A 60 -3.04 1.31 18.13
C PRO A 60 -1.60 0.89 18.50
N LEU A 61 -1.31 0.72 19.79
CA LEU A 61 0.00 0.29 20.25
C LEU A 61 0.32 -1.16 19.90
N ASP A 62 -0.68 -2.04 19.85
CA ASP A 62 -0.48 -3.43 19.43
C ASP A 62 -0.04 -3.49 17.96
N VAL A 63 -0.65 -2.65 17.10
CA VAL A 63 -0.26 -2.56 15.69
C VAL A 63 1.17 -2.05 15.56
N ILE A 64 1.54 -1.00 16.30
CA ILE A 64 2.91 -0.49 16.33
C ILE A 64 3.90 -1.58 16.75
N ASP A 65 3.59 -2.36 17.77
CA ASP A 65 4.45 -3.45 18.24
C ASP A 65 4.59 -4.57 17.22
N ILE A 66 3.52 -4.90 16.48
CA ILE A 66 3.59 -5.85 15.36
C ILE A 66 4.56 -5.34 14.30
N ILE A 67 4.46 -4.08 13.90
CA ILE A 67 5.35 -3.48 12.91
C ILE A 67 6.80 -3.42 13.41
N LYS A 68 7.02 -3.14 14.71
CA LYS A 68 8.38 -3.18 15.30
C LYS A 68 8.97 -4.59 15.25
N ARG A 69 8.21 -5.60 15.66
CA ARG A 69 8.65 -7.01 15.65
C ARG A 69 8.88 -7.56 14.26
N SER A 70 8.14 -7.06 13.24
CA SER A 70 8.34 -7.46 11.85
C SER A 70 9.69 -7.03 11.28
N GLY A 71 10.36 -6.06 11.92
CA GLY A 71 11.60 -5.49 11.41
C GLY A 71 11.44 -4.65 10.15
N LEU A 72 10.20 -4.28 9.77
CA LEU A 72 9.93 -3.46 8.59
C LEU A 72 10.70 -2.13 8.65
N ARG A 73 11.34 -1.80 7.54
CA ARG A 73 12.12 -0.57 7.39
C ARG A 73 11.63 0.24 6.20
N GLY A 74 11.86 1.55 6.25
CA GLY A 74 11.59 2.46 5.12
C GLY A 74 12.34 2.06 3.86
N ARG A 75 11.75 2.31 2.71
CA ARG A 75 12.29 1.97 1.38
C ARG A 75 12.71 3.20 0.56
N GLY A 76 12.66 4.38 1.14
CA GLY A 76 13.10 5.62 0.51
C GLY A 76 14.59 5.94 0.69
N GLY A 77 15.45 4.91 0.88
CA GLY A 77 16.92 5.04 0.99
C GLY A 77 17.45 5.03 2.43
N GLY A 78 16.81 5.72 3.38
CA GLY A 78 17.30 5.82 4.77
C GLY A 78 17.13 4.57 5.62
N GLY A 79 16.25 3.64 5.24
CA GLY A 79 16.05 2.36 5.94
C GLY A 79 15.64 2.49 7.41
N PHE A 80 15.00 3.60 7.81
CA PHE A 80 14.60 3.82 9.21
C PHE A 80 13.54 2.79 9.65
N PRO A 81 13.60 2.25 10.88
CA PRO A 81 12.63 1.29 11.38
C PRO A 81 11.21 1.88 11.41
N THR A 82 10.29 1.30 10.63
CA THR A 82 8.94 1.84 10.43
C THR A 82 8.14 1.88 11.74
N GLY A 83 8.17 0.80 12.53
CA GLY A 83 7.44 0.75 13.80
C GLY A 83 7.95 1.76 14.83
N LEU A 84 9.25 2.07 14.83
CA LEU A 84 9.82 3.10 15.70
C LEU A 84 9.37 4.50 15.25
N LYS A 85 9.30 4.74 13.94
CA LYS A 85 8.75 5.99 13.38
C LYS A 85 7.29 6.20 13.77
N TRP A 86 6.48 5.14 13.70
CA TRP A 86 5.07 5.20 14.09
C TRP A 86 4.93 5.42 15.60
N GLU A 87 5.75 4.79 16.42
CA GLU A 87 5.76 5.02 17.88
C GLU A 87 6.08 6.47 18.22
N PHE A 88 7.07 7.09 17.58
CA PHE A 88 7.39 8.50 17.78
C PHE A 88 6.21 9.39 17.38
N ALA A 89 5.58 9.14 16.25
CA ALA A 89 4.41 9.91 15.81
C ALA A 89 3.21 9.71 16.74
N HIS A 90 2.98 8.49 17.24
CA HIS A 90 1.93 8.19 18.20
C HIS A 90 2.09 9.00 19.50
N LYS A 91 3.31 9.07 20.02
CA LYS A 91 3.64 9.79 21.29
C LYS A 91 3.53 11.31 21.18
N GLN A 92 3.54 11.87 19.97
CA GLN A 92 3.40 13.32 19.83
C GLN A 92 2.00 13.77 20.23
N LYS A 93 1.93 14.83 21.03
CA LYS A 93 0.68 15.52 21.38
C LYS A 93 0.42 16.60 20.33
N SER A 94 -0.61 16.44 19.55
CA SER A 94 -1.03 17.38 18.52
C SER A 94 -2.51 17.20 18.26
N ASP A 95 -3.22 18.30 18.04
CA ASP A 95 -4.65 18.28 17.70
C ASP A 95 -4.91 17.64 16.33
N ILE A 96 -3.96 17.77 15.41
CA ILE A 96 -4.05 17.19 14.09
C ILE A 96 -2.73 16.49 13.76
N LYS A 97 -2.86 15.24 13.31
CA LYS A 97 -1.76 14.46 12.72
C LYS A 97 -2.08 14.12 11.27
N TYR A 98 -1.06 13.93 10.48
CA TYR A 98 -1.20 13.57 9.06
C TYR A 98 -0.38 12.32 8.74
N VAL A 99 -0.93 11.46 7.90
CA VAL A 99 -0.16 10.44 7.19
C VAL A 99 0.16 10.98 5.81
N VAL A 100 1.45 11.11 5.51
CA VAL A 100 1.90 11.54 4.17
C VAL A 100 2.54 10.36 3.47
N CYS A 101 1.92 9.90 2.39
CA CYS A 101 2.53 8.97 1.46
C CYS A 101 3.42 9.76 0.50
N ASN A 102 4.73 9.68 0.68
CA ASN A 102 5.66 10.22 -0.29
C ASN A 102 5.79 9.24 -1.46
N ALA A 103 5.10 9.57 -2.55
CA ALA A 103 5.10 8.83 -3.81
C ALA A 103 5.81 9.64 -4.93
N ASP A 104 6.71 10.53 -4.55
CA ASP A 104 7.56 11.26 -5.47
C ASP A 104 8.83 10.45 -5.78
N GLU A 105 8.75 9.62 -6.81
CA GLU A 105 9.83 8.76 -7.28
C GLU A 105 10.67 9.52 -8.32
N GLY A 106 11.57 10.36 -7.80
CA GLY A 106 12.32 11.32 -8.62
C GLY A 106 13.54 10.75 -9.35
N ASP A 107 14.05 9.59 -8.95
CA ASP A 107 15.26 9.00 -9.54
C ASP A 107 15.01 8.59 -11.01
N PRO A 108 15.88 8.99 -11.96
CA PRO A 108 15.75 8.59 -13.34
C PRO A 108 15.77 7.07 -13.52
N GLY A 109 14.73 6.51 -14.18
CA GLY A 109 14.59 5.08 -14.41
C GLY A 109 14.01 4.28 -13.23
N ALA A 110 13.77 4.89 -12.07
CA ALA A 110 13.03 4.26 -10.98
C ALA A 110 11.52 4.19 -11.34
N PHE A 111 10.89 3.06 -11.02
CA PHE A 111 9.48 2.82 -11.33
C PHE A 111 8.80 1.85 -10.33
N MET A 112 9.40 1.60 -9.19
CA MET A 112 8.85 0.67 -8.20
C MET A 112 7.60 1.24 -7.54
N ASP A 113 7.64 2.48 -7.07
CA ASP A 113 6.50 3.16 -6.46
C ASP A 113 5.38 3.35 -7.48
N ARG A 114 5.73 3.76 -8.70
CA ARG A 114 4.82 3.82 -9.83
C ARG A 114 4.12 2.49 -10.07
N SER A 115 4.86 1.38 -10.08
CA SER A 115 4.30 0.04 -10.33
C SER A 115 3.28 -0.36 -9.26
N ILE A 116 3.50 -0.01 -7.99
CA ILE A 116 2.54 -0.27 -6.91
C ILE A 116 1.29 0.58 -7.11
N MET A 117 1.45 1.88 -7.34
CA MET A 117 0.32 2.80 -7.51
C MET A 117 -0.53 2.48 -8.74
N GLU A 118 0.10 1.99 -9.81
CA GLU A 118 -0.59 1.59 -11.03
C GLU A 118 -1.18 0.17 -10.95
N GLY A 119 -0.56 -0.75 -10.23
CA GLY A 119 -0.93 -2.15 -10.21
C GLY A 119 -1.71 -2.62 -8.98
N ASP A 120 -1.60 -1.90 -7.86
CA ASP A 120 -2.26 -2.23 -6.59
C ASP A 120 -2.50 -0.98 -5.73
N PRO A 121 -3.25 0.03 -6.23
CA PRO A 121 -3.45 1.30 -5.52
C PRO A 121 -4.17 1.15 -4.18
N HIS A 122 -5.05 0.14 -4.03
CA HIS A 122 -5.76 -0.13 -2.80
C HIS A 122 -4.83 -0.53 -1.64
N SER A 123 -3.70 -1.17 -1.93
CA SER A 123 -2.69 -1.51 -0.90
C SER A 123 -2.10 -0.26 -0.25
N ILE A 124 -1.95 0.82 -1.01
CA ILE A 124 -1.50 2.12 -0.49
C ILE A 124 -2.57 2.74 0.41
N VAL A 125 -3.83 2.75 -0.03
CA VAL A 125 -4.96 3.29 0.75
C VAL A 125 -5.10 2.54 2.07
N GLU A 126 -5.12 1.19 2.04
CA GLU A 126 -5.18 0.37 3.24
C GLU A 126 -4.02 0.64 4.20
N ALA A 127 -2.78 0.67 3.68
CA ALA A 127 -1.60 0.92 4.50
C ALA A 127 -1.62 2.31 5.16
N MET A 128 -2.13 3.32 4.46
CA MET A 128 -2.30 4.66 5.02
C MET A 128 -3.35 4.69 6.14
N CYS A 129 -4.47 3.97 5.99
CA CYS A 129 -5.49 3.83 7.04
C CYS A 129 -4.91 3.13 8.29
N VAL A 130 -4.20 2.01 8.12
CA VAL A 130 -3.54 1.28 9.22
C VAL A 130 -2.53 2.16 9.94
N CYS A 131 -1.73 2.94 9.19
CA CYS A 131 -0.81 3.91 9.77
C CYS A 131 -1.57 5.01 10.53
N GLY A 132 -2.63 5.57 9.93
CA GLY A 132 -3.47 6.59 10.54
C GLY A 132 -4.06 6.14 11.86
N TYR A 133 -4.66 4.95 11.90
CA TYR A 133 -5.15 4.33 13.12
C TYR A 133 -4.07 4.22 14.20
N SER A 134 -2.91 3.70 13.81
CA SER A 134 -1.80 3.44 14.73
C SER A 134 -1.23 4.71 15.37
N ILE A 135 -1.14 5.82 14.63
CA ILE A 135 -0.56 7.07 15.12
C ILE A 135 -1.59 8.07 15.65
N GLY A 136 -2.89 7.77 15.50
CA GLY A 136 -3.98 8.67 15.86
C GLY A 136 -4.15 9.83 14.87
N SER A 137 -4.06 9.54 13.57
CA SER A 137 -4.30 10.50 12.48
C SER A 137 -5.62 10.19 11.79
N SER A 138 -6.37 11.24 11.46
CA SER A 138 -7.60 11.16 10.65
C SER A 138 -7.42 11.74 9.24
N LYS A 139 -6.19 12.05 8.84
CA LYS A 139 -5.93 12.70 7.54
C LYS A 139 -4.75 12.09 6.81
N GLY A 140 -5.00 11.69 5.57
CA GLY A 140 -3.99 11.19 4.63
C GLY A 140 -3.74 12.13 3.47
N LEU A 141 -2.49 12.25 3.06
CA LEU A 141 -2.07 12.99 1.87
C LEU A 141 -1.17 12.11 1.02
N VAL A 142 -1.40 12.08 -0.28
CA VAL A 142 -0.48 11.42 -1.23
C VAL A 142 0.23 12.50 -2.02
N TYR A 143 1.55 12.57 -1.87
CA TYR A 143 2.41 13.44 -2.67
C TYR A 143 3.01 12.62 -3.81
N ILE A 144 2.57 12.89 -5.02
CA ILE A 144 2.93 12.15 -6.24
C ILE A 144 3.33 13.11 -7.35
N ARG A 145 4.33 12.74 -8.13
CA ARG A 145 4.78 13.55 -9.26
C ARG A 145 3.76 13.57 -10.41
N ALA A 146 3.64 14.72 -11.07
CA ALA A 146 2.67 14.94 -12.16
C ALA A 146 2.91 14.06 -13.40
N GLU A 147 4.13 13.53 -13.56
CA GLU A 147 4.54 12.67 -14.66
C GLU A 147 3.96 11.25 -14.57
N TYR A 148 3.23 10.93 -13.51
CA TYR A 148 2.56 9.63 -13.32
C TYR A 148 1.02 9.74 -13.42
N PRO A 149 0.46 10.18 -14.56
CA PRO A 149 -0.98 10.43 -14.66
C PRO A 149 -1.84 9.18 -14.47
N LEU A 150 -1.36 8.02 -14.88
CA LEU A 150 -2.08 6.75 -14.69
C LEU A 150 -2.14 6.38 -13.19
N ALA A 151 -1.04 6.50 -12.47
CA ALA A 151 -0.99 6.27 -11.03
C ALA A 151 -1.93 7.21 -10.27
N ILE A 152 -1.94 8.49 -10.63
CA ILE A 152 -2.86 9.49 -10.06
C ILE A 152 -4.32 9.09 -10.29
N ASN A 153 -4.65 8.70 -11.52
CA ASN A 153 -6.03 8.28 -11.85
C ASN A 153 -6.45 7.04 -11.05
N ARG A 154 -5.62 6.01 -11.01
CA ARG A 154 -5.91 4.77 -10.28
C ARG A 154 -6.02 4.97 -8.76
N LEU A 155 -5.17 5.81 -8.18
CA LEU A 155 -5.31 6.19 -6.78
C LEU A 155 -6.63 6.93 -6.50
N ARG A 156 -7.05 7.83 -7.39
CA ARG A 156 -8.36 8.51 -7.25
C ARG A 156 -9.52 7.53 -7.34
N ILE A 157 -9.47 6.57 -8.25
CA ILE A 157 -10.46 5.49 -8.35
C ILE A 157 -10.49 4.69 -7.06
N ALA A 158 -9.33 4.24 -6.57
CA ALA A 158 -9.22 3.45 -5.36
C ALA A 158 -9.74 4.20 -4.11
N ILE A 159 -9.42 5.49 -3.97
CA ILE A 159 -9.94 6.33 -2.89
C ILE A 159 -11.47 6.44 -2.95
N ASN A 160 -12.03 6.65 -4.14
CA ASN A 160 -13.47 6.77 -4.32
C ASN A 160 -14.18 5.45 -4.01
N GLN A 161 -13.65 4.32 -4.51
CA GLN A 161 -14.18 2.99 -4.21
C GLN A 161 -14.09 2.66 -2.72
N ALA A 162 -12.95 2.93 -2.08
CA ALA A 162 -12.80 2.71 -0.64
C ALA A 162 -13.84 3.51 0.18
N ARG A 163 -14.14 4.75 -0.22
CA ARG A 163 -15.22 5.55 0.40
C ARG A 163 -16.59 4.93 0.19
N GLN A 164 -16.91 4.49 -1.01
CA GLN A 164 -18.19 3.85 -1.34
C GLN A 164 -18.43 2.57 -0.54
N TYR A 165 -17.37 1.84 -0.24
CA TYR A 165 -17.41 0.59 0.53
C TYR A 165 -17.29 0.81 2.06
N GLY A 166 -17.24 2.05 2.54
CA GLY A 166 -17.09 2.35 3.98
C GLY A 166 -15.72 1.95 4.56
N LEU A 167 -14.71 1.84 3.70
CA LEU A 167 -13.34 1.50 4.05
C LEU A 167 -12.42 2.73 4.15
N LEU A 168 -12.97 3.91 3.83
CA LEU A 168 -12.35 5.21 3.95
C LEU A 168 -13.44 6.26 4.21
N GLY A 169 -13.14 7.29 4.99
CA GLY A 169 -14.08 8.34 5.39
C GLY A 169 -14.46 8.22 6.85
N ASP A 170 -15.73 8.52 7.17
CA ASP A 170 -16.22 8.51 8.54
C ASP A 170 -16.61 7.10 9.00
N HIS A 171 -16.35 6.79 10.28
CA HIS A 171 -16.77 5.55 10.94
C HIS A 171 -16.43 4.27 10.17
N ILE A 172 -15.17 4.13 9.76
CA ILE A 172 -14.72 3.00 8.94
C ILE A 172 -15.12 1.66 9.62
N LEU A 173 -15.78 0.78 8.87
CA LEU A 173 -16.29 -0.50 9.36
C LEU A 173 -17.18 -0.37 10.60
N GLY A 174 -17.87 0.77 10.79
CA GLY A 174 -18.73 1.03 11.95
C GLY A 174 -17.98 1.32 13.25
N THR A 175 -16.68 1.57 13.21
CA THR A 175 -15.86 1.94 14.38
C THR A 175 -15.85 3.46 14.60
N GLU A 176 -15.21 3.89 15.68
CA GLU A 176 -14.96 5.32 15.96
C GLU A 176 -13.88 5.93 15.05
N PHE A 177 -13.15 5.12 14.29
CA PHE A 177 -12.05 5.58 13.46
C PHE A 177 -12.55 6.17 12.14
N SER A 178 -12.02 7.36 11.82
CA SER A 178 -12.27 8.09 10.56
C SER A 178 -10.95 8.50 9.93
N PHE A 179 -10.85 8.36 8.60
CA PHE A 179 -9.60 8.66 7.90
C PHE A 179 -9.83 9.11 6.45
#